data_24ad37f932b59b8f890e33939b24c31e
#
_entry.id   24ad37f932b59b8f890e33939b24c31e
#
_cell.length_a   1.000
_cell.length_b   1.000
_cell.length_c   1.000
_cell.angle_alpha   90.00
_cell.angle_beta   90.00
_cell.angle_gamma   90.00
#
_symmetry.space_group_name_H-M   'P 1'
#
loop_
_entity.id
_entity.type
_entity.pdbx_description
1 polymer ?
#
loop_
_entity_poly.entity_id
_entity_poly.type
_entity_poly.pdbx_seq_one_letter_code
_entity_poly.pdbx_strand_id
1 'polypeptide(L)'
;MKRLGILLTFVLGFVVSAAHAAPAPNQLVRERTDKIIELLKKNKDTYAKDHKKLYAMVQEQVLPYFDFRAMSRLVLGKHWREASEDQRNRFANEFRDLLVRTYATALLKYTNEEV
;
A
#
# COMPACT_ATOMS: atom_id res chain seq x y z
N MET A 1 -12.16 -10.12 73.29
CA MET A 1 -12.82 -9.67 72.09
C MET A 1 -11.74 -9.16 71.13
N LYS A 2 -11.29 -10.01 70.27
CA LYS A 2 -10.25 -9.63 69.28
C LYS A 2 -10.93 -9.39 67.93
N ARG A 3 -10.88 -8.15 67.46
CA ARG A 3 -11.40 -7.75 66.17
C ARG A 3 -10.33 -8.06 65.13
N LEU A 4 -10.55 -9.08 64.29
CA LEU A 4 -9.70 -9.46 63.20
C LEU A 4 -10.11 -8.61 61.99
N GLY A 5 -9.29 -7.60 61.68
CA GLY A 5 -9.46 -6.78 60.46
C GLY A 5 -8.90 -7.51 59.26
N ILE A 6 -9.77 -7.90 58.34
CA ILE A 6 -9.38 -8.45 57.06
C ILE A 6 -9.04 -7.29 56.16
N LEU A 7 -7.76 -7.13 55.87
CA LEU A 7 -7.23 -6.19 54.88
C LEU A 7 -7.36 -6.83 53.47
N LEU A 8 -8.40 -6.45 52.77
CA LEU A 8 -8.61 -6.90 51.38
C LEU A 8 -7.77 -6.02 50.47
N THR A 9 -6.58 -6.51 50.11
CA THR A 9 -5.70 -5.84 49.16
C THR A 9 -6.23 -6.08 47.75
N PHE A 10 -6.88 -5.06 47.20
CA PHE A 10 -7.37 -5.06 45.83
C PHE A 10 -6.17 -4.78 44.89
N VAL A 11 -5.57 -5.84 44.37
CA VAL A 11 -4.55 -5.73 43.32
C VAL A 11 -5.24 -5.41 42.00
N LEU A 12 -5.28 -4.13 41.67
CA LEU A 12 -5.75 -3.64 40.37
C LEU A 12 -4.71 -3.99 39.32
N GLY A 13 -4.90 -5.12 38.65
CA GLY A 13 -4.07 -5.52 37.50
C GLY A 13 -4.24 -4.53 36.37
N PHE A 14 -3.26 -3.66 36.18
CA PHE A 14 -3.16 -2.80 35.02
C PHE A 14 -2.80 -3.69 33.80
N VAL A 15 -3.80 -4.10 33.03
CA VAL A 15 -3.59 -4.70 31.72
C VAL A 15 -3.16 -3.58 30.80
N VAL A 16 -1.84 -3.42 30.65
CA VAL A 16 -1.27 -2.54 29.62
C VAL A 16 -1.52 -3.24 28.28
N SER A 17 -2.64 -2.91 27.64
CA SER A 17 -2.84 -3.22 26.23
C SER A 17 -1.76 -2.49 25.47
N ALA A 18 -0.76 -3.22 24.99
CA ALA A 18 0.20 -2.71 24.03
C ALA A 18 -0.57 -2.38 22.75
N ALA A 19 -1.04 -1.14 22.65
CA ALA A 19 -1.53 -0.62 21.38
C ALA A 19 -0.34 -0.68 20.40
N HIS A 20 -0.39 -1.63 19.48
CA HIS A 20 0.54 -1.64 18.35
C HIS A 20 0.22 -0.38 17.55
N ALA A 21 1.03 0.66 17.75
CA ALA A 21 0.95 1.87 16.93
C ALA A 21 1.21 1.46 15.48
N ALA A 22 0.30 1.85 14.59
CA ALA A 22 0.53 1.66 13.16
C ALA A 22 1.87 2.32 12.78
N PRO A 23 2.67 1.70 11.91
CA PRO A 23 3.96 2.25 11.52
C PRO A 23 3.78 3.65 10.95
N ALA A 24 4.74 4.54 11.22
CA ALA A 24 4.70 5.90 10.69
C ALA A 24 4.63 5.86 9.15
N PRO A 25 3.90 6.77 8.50
CA PRO A 25 3.70 6.74 7.05
C PRO A 25 4.98 6.64 6.22
N ASN A 26 6.05 7.30 6.67
CA ASN A 26 7.37 7.24 6.03
C ASN A 26 8.05 5.86 6.18
N GLN A 27 7.85 5.18 7.31
CA GLN A 27 8.38 3.84 7.53
C GLN A 27 7.67 2.82 6.62
N LEU A 28 6.34 2.90 6.53
CA LEU A 28 5.57 2.04 5.65
C LEU A 28 6.00 2.20 4.18
N VAL A 29 6.20 3.44 3.72
CA VAL A 29 6.68 3.71 2.36
C VAL A 29 8.06 3.09 2.12
N ARG A 30 8.99 3.23 3.06
CA ARG A 30 10.34 2.63 2.96
C ARG A 30 10.27 1.12 2.86
N GLU A 31 9.60 0.46 3.80
CA GLU A 31 9.48 -1.01 3.83
C GLU A 31 8.87 -1.56 2.53
N ARG A 32 7.86 -0.86 1.99
CA ARG A 32 7.24 -1.25 0.72
C ARG A 32 8.15 -1.03 -0.48
N THR A 33 8.86 0.08 -0.50
CA THR A 33 9.83 0.38 -1.56
C THR A 33 10.94 -0.65 -1.57
N ASP A 34 11.52 -0.96 -0.41
CA ASP A 34 12.59 -1.95 -0.29
C ASP A 34 12.13 -3.34 -0.76
N LYS A 35 10.91 -3.75 -0.38
CA LYS A 35 10.33 -5.02 -0.84
C LYS A 35 10.13 -5.05 -2.35
N ILE A 36 9.65 -3.96 -2.95
CA ILE A 36 9.45 -3.88 -4.40
C ILE A 36 10.81 -3.97 -5.12
N ILE A 37 11.82 -3.26 -4.65
CA ILE A 37 13.17 -3.31 -5.20
C ILE A 37 13.75 -4.72 -5.10
N GLU A 38 13.59 -5.39 -3.96
CA GLU A 38 14.03 -6.78 -3.77
C GLU A 38 13.36 -7.73 -4.77
N LEU A 39 12.03 -7.63 -4.92
CA LEU A 39 11.28 -8.45 -5.87
C LEU A 39 11.72 -8.22 -7.32
N LEU A 40 11.96 -6.96 -7.69
CA LEU A 40 12.44 -6.59 -9.02
C LEU A 40 13.83 -7.17 -9.29
N LYS A 41 14.76 -7.06 -8.35
CA LYS A 41 16.12 -7.60 -8.46
C LYS A 41 16.11 -9.12 -8.54
N LYS A 42 15.37 -9.77 -7.66
CA LYS A 42 15.29 -11.25 -7.59
C LYS A 42 14.67 -11.88 -8.83
N ASN A 43 13.69 -11.21 -9.45
CA ASN A 43 12.93 -11.74 -10.59
C ASN A 43 13.21 -10.98 -11.90
N LYS A 44 14.30 -10.25 -11.98
CA LYS A 44 14.65 -9.38 -13.11
C LYS A 44 14.50 -10.07 -14.47
N ASP A 45 15.11 -11.22 -14.64
CA ASP A 45 15.09 -11.98 -15.90
C ASP A 45 13.69 -12.47 -16.23
N THR A 46 12.93 -12.89 -15.23
CA THR A 46 11.54 -13.34 -15.39
C THR A 46 10.67 -12.18 -15.87
N TYR A 47 10.80 -11.01 -15.24
CA TYR A 47 10.01 -9.83 -15.59
C TYR A 47 10.40 -9.22 -16.92
N ALA A 48 11.68 -9.32 -17.32
CA ALA A 48 12.14 -8.88 -18.63
C ALA A 48 11.56 -9.73 -19.77
N LYS A 49 11.38 -11.03 -19.54
CA LYS A 49 10.82 -11.98 -20.51
C LYS A 49 9.30 -12.00 -20.53
N ASP A 50 8.66 -11.74 -19.38
CA ASP A 50 7.22 -11.81 -19.22
C ASP A 50 6.70 -10.58 -18.44
N HIS A 51 6.35 -9.55 -19.17
CA HIS A 51 5.81 -8.32 -18.61
C HIS A 51 4.46 -8.53 -17.88
N LYS A 52 3.71 -9.59 -18.18
CA LYS A 52 2.47 -9.90 -17.45
C LYS A 52 2.75 -10.21 -16.00
N LYS A 53 3.86 -10.93 -15.72
CA LYS A 53 4.30 -11.20 -14.35
C LYS A 53 4.75 -9.94 -13.62
N LEU A 54 5.43 -9.04 -14.33
CA LEU A 54 5.79 -7.73 -13.79
C LEU A 54 4.54 -6.92 -13.42
N TYR A 55 3.55 -6.85 -14.31
CA TYR A 55 2.31 -6.13 -14.06
C TYR A 55 1.51 -6.73 -12.90
N ALA A 56 1.46 -8.06 -12.81
CA ALA A 56 0.82 -8.76 -11.69
C ALA A 56 1.49 -8.40 -10.35
N MET A 57 2.81 -8.37 -10.29
CA MET A 57 3.56 -7.95 -9.10
C MET A 57 3.23 -6.52 -8.71
N VAL A 58 3.19 -5.58 -9.66
CA VAL A 58 2.82 -4.19 -9.41
C VAL A 58 1.38 -4.08 -8.93
N GLN A 59 0.45 -4.81 -9.53
CA GLN A 59 -0.95 -4.83 -9.11
C GLN A 59 -1.11 -5.34 -7.68
N GLU A 60 -0.34 -6.32 -7.27
CA GLU A 60 -0.42 -6.92 -5.94
C GLU A 60 0.32 -6.09 -4.88
N GLN A 61 1.52 -5.59 -5.19
CA GLN A 61 2.41 -4.99 -4.19
C GLN A 61 2.33 -3.46 -4.15
N VAL A 62 1.87 -2.80 -5.20
CA VAL A 62 1.88 -1.34 -5.32
C VAL A 62 0.47 -0.76 -5.30
N LEU A 63 -0.42 -1.25 -6.15
CA LEU A 63 -1.72 -0.64 -6.39
C LEU A 63 -2.65 -0.57 -5.17
N PRO A 64 -2.64 -1.50 -4.20
CA PRO A 64 -3.52 -1.42 -3.02
C PRO A 64 -3.30 -0.16 -2.15
N TYR A 65 -2.16 0.52 -2.33
CA TYR A 65 -1.80 1.74 -1.58
C TYR A 65 -2.19 3.03 -2.28
N PHE A 66 -2.84 2.95 -3.45
CA PHE A 66 -3.25 4.10 -4.24
C PHE A 66 -4.77 4.14 -4.43
N ASP A 67 -5.37 5.30 -4.16
CA ASP A 67 -6.77 5.55 -4.45
C ASP A 67 -6.92 6.12 -5.88
N PHE A 68 -7.05 5.21 -6.85
CA PHE A 68 -7.19 5.60 -8.26
C PHE A 68 -8.48 6.37 -8.53
N ARG A 69 -9.51 6.17 -7.72
CA ARG A 69 -10.74 6.95 -7.85
C ARG A 69 -10.53 8.40 -7.45
N ALA A 70 -9.89 8.63 -6.30
CA ALA A 70 -9.53 9.97 -5.87
C ALA A 70 -8.57 10.66 -6.86
N MET A 71 -7.55 9.93 -7.34
CA MET A 71 -6.62 10.43 -8.35
C MET A 71 -7.34 10.79 -9.66
N SER A 72 -8.25 9.96 -10.12
CA SER A 72 -9.06 10.19 -11.32
C SER A 72 -9.93 11.44 -11.18
N ARG A 73 -10.50 11.65 -10.00
CA ARG A 73 -11.27 12.87 -9.69
C ARG A 73 -10.43 14.13 -9.84
N LEU A 74 -9.17 14.09 -9.37
CA LEU A 74 -8.25 15.21 -9.51
C LEU A 74 -7.88 15.45 -10.98
N VAL A 75 -7.62 14.40 -11.73
CA VAL A 75 -7.26 14.48 -13.16
C VAL A 75 -8.39 15.03 -13.99
N LEU A 76 -9.61 14.55 -13.79
CA LEU A 76 -10.79 15.00 -14.56
C LEU A 76 -11.33 16.36 -14.12
N GLY A 77 -11.05 16.80 -12.89
CA GLY A 77 -11.50 18.07 -12.37
C GLY A 77 -13.01 18.27 -12.49
N LYS A 78 -13.45 19.34 -13.18
CA LYS A 78 -14.87 19.62 -13.38
C LYS A 78 -15.62 18.51 -14.12
N HIS A 79 -14.97 17.83 -15.04
CA HIS A 79 -15.58 16.75 -15.83
C HIS A 79 -15.94 15.53 -15.00
N TRP A 80 -15.36 15.37 -13.82
CA TRP A 80 -15.77 14.33 -12.89
C TRP A 80 -17.24 14.43 -12.47
N ARG A 81 -17.75 15.64 -12.29
CA ARG A 81 -19.15 15.87 -11.91
C ARG A 81 -20.11 15.61 -13.06
N GLU A 82 -19.67 15.88 -14.28
CA GLU A 82 -20.44 15.69 -15.51
C GLU A 82 -20.49 14.20 -15.92
N ALA A 83 -19.52 13.41 -15.50
CA ALA A 83 -19.42 11.99 -15.82
C ALA A 83 -20.41 11.15 -15.01
N SER A 84 -20.99 10.12 -15.66
CA SER A 84 -21.78 9.10 -14.99
C SER A 84 -20.90 8.22 -14.08
N GLU A 85 -21.51 7.45 -13.19
CA GLU A 85 -20.78 6.54 -12.31
C GLU A 85 -19.99 5.49 -13.12
N ASP A 86 -20.59 4.94 -14.18
CA ASP A 86 -19.92 4.00 -15.09
C ASP A 86 -18.72 4.64 -15.79
N GLN A 87 -18.85 5.86 -16.26
CA GLN A 87 -17.74 6.60 -16.87
C GLN A 87 -16.60 6.85 -15.88
N ARG A 88 -16.92 7.23 -14.64
CA ARG A 88 -15.93 7.42 -13.57
C ARG A 88 -15.18 6.12 -13.27
N ASN A 89 -15.90 5.00 -13.15
CA ASN A 89 -15.31 3.69 -12.89
C ASN A 89 -14.43 3.21 -14.06
N ARG A 90 -14.90 3.36 -15.29
CA ARG A 90 -14.12 3.03 -16.48
C ARG A 90 -12.85 3.88 -16.56
N PHE A 91 -12.96 5.18 -16.36
CA PHE A 91 -11.80 6.06 -16.37
C PHE A 91 -10.78 5.66 -15.29
N ALA A 92 -11.21 5.43 -14.06
CA ALA A 92 -10.32 5.02 -12.97
C ALA A 92 -9.57 3.72 -13.28
N ASN A 93 -10.24 2.74 -13.88
CA ASN A 93 -9.64 1.47 -14.29
C ASN A 93 -8.64 1.65 -15.44
N GLU A 94 -9.01 2.38 -16.48
CA GLU A 94 -8.12 2.64 -17.63
C GLU A 94 -6.90 3.48 -17.21
N PHE A 95 -7.12 4.45 -16.33
CA PHE A 95 -6.05 5.27 -15.78
C PHE A 95 -5.06 4.43 -14.97
N ARG A 96 -5.55 3.56 -14.09
CA ARG A 96 -4.74 2.59 -13.36
C ARG A 96 -3.91 1.73 -14.32
N ASP A 97 -4.56 1.13 -15.31
CA ASP A 97 -3.91 0.21 -16.25
C ASP A 97 -2.87 0.94 -17.13
N LEU A 98 -3.14 2.18 -17.50
CA LEU A 98 -2.17 3.03 -18.20
C LEU A 98 -0.93 3.29 -17.35
N LEU A 99 -1.11 3.66 -16.07
CA LEU A 99 -0.01 3.91 -15.16
C LEU A 99 0.83 2.65 -14.93
N VAL A 100 0.20 1.50 -14.76
CA VAL A 100 0.91 0.22 -14.61
C VAL A 100 1.76 -0.08 -15.84
N ARG A 101 1.21 -0.01 -17.04
CA ARG A 101 1.96 -0.29 -18.28
C ARG A 101 3.10 0.69 -18.49
N THR A 102 2.89 1.96 -18.17
CA THR A 102 3.89 3.00 -18.39
C THR A 102 5.03 2.91 -17.39
N TYR A 103 4.72 2.76 -16.09
CA TYR A 103 5.72 2.87 -15.04
C TYR A 103 6.32 1.54 -14.59
N ALA A 104 5.63 0.40 -14.73
CA ALA A 104 6.18 -0.89 -14.37
C ALA A 104 7.44 -1.22 -15.21
N THR A 105 7.41 -0.95 -16.50
CA THR A 105 8.55 -1.14 -17.38
C THR A 105 9.71 -0.19 -17.02
N ALA A 106 9.41 1.05 -16.64
CA ALA A 106 10.42 1.99 -16.17
C ALA A 106 11.08 1.54 -14.87
N LEU A 107 10.30 0.98 -13.93
CA LEU A 107 10.84 0.39 -12.69
C LEU A 107 11.83 -0.74 -12.98
N LEU A 108 11.53 -1.60 -13.94
CA LEU A 108 12.43 -2.68 -14.32
C LEU A 108 13.74 -2.16 -14.91
N LYS A 109 13.69 -1.10 -15.72
CA LYS A 109 14.90 -0.44 -16.23
C LYS A 109 15.74 0.18 -15.13
N TYR A 110 15.09 0.82 -14.15
CA TYR A 110 15.77 1.48 -13.04
C TYR A 110 16.60 0.50 -12.20
N THR A 111 16.14 -0.74 -12.01
CA THR A 111 16.92 -1.76 -11.28
C THR A 111 18.14 -2.28 -12.03
N ASN A 112 18.29 -1.94 -13.32
CA ASN A 112 19.44 -2.30 -14.13
C ASN A 112 20.55 -1.25 -14.07
N GLU A 113 20.23 -0.04 -13.66
CA GLU A 113 21.19 1.03 -13.46
C GLU A 113 21.64 0.96 -11.99
N GLU A 114 22.84 0.46 -11.75
CA GLU A 114 23.49 0.57 -10.44
C GLU A 114 23.78 2.05 -10.17
N VAL A 115 23.17 2.56 -9.10
CA VAL A 115 23.51 3.85 -8.53
C VAL A 115 24.72 3.70 -7.62
#